data_33faceae251b6d5badcb50fddd48b6c4
#
_entry.id   33faceae251b6d5badcb50fddd48b6c4
#
_cell.length_a   1.000
_cell.length_b   1.000
_cell.length_c   1.000
_cell.angle_alpha   90.00
_cell.angle_beta   90.00
_cell.angle_gamma   90.00
#
_symmetry.space_group_name_H-M   'P 1'
#
loop_
_entity.id
_entity.type
_entity.pdbx_description
1 polymer ?
#
loop_
_entity_poly.entity_id
_entity_poly.type
_entity_poly.pdbx_seq_one_letter_code
_entity_poly.pdbx_strand_id
1 'polypeptide(L)'
;MQPLISLRSVGVQYKRSGNVFRRRSYFDALKSIDLDIFPGETLGILGQNGAGKSTLLRILSGVIRPNSGTIINRGASVSMLALQAGFDPNLSGRDNAILSGILQGHFRKDVERRLDEIQEYSELGDFFLEPVRTYSTGMRARLGFSITTIISPDVLLVDEVLSVGDKHFREKAERTMVAKIQSQQTVVLVSHSHQQIARLCDRVILIEDGRSYATGEPDAVLKLYEEQLAAGS
;
A
#
# COMPACT_ATOMS: atom_id res chain seq x y z
N MET A 1 21.97 7.20 -5.91
CA MET A 1 20.76 7.92 -5.52
C MET A 1 20.47 7.62 -4.04
N GLN A 2 19.99 8.57 -3.25
CA GLN A 2 19.67 8.31 -1.84
C GLN A 2 18.23 7.77 -1.73
N PRO A 3 17.98 6.68 -0.97
CA PRO A 3 16.63 6.14 -0.82
C PRO A 3 15.75 7.07 0.03
N LEU A 4 14.45 7.11 -0.27
CA LEU A 4 13.43 7.78 0.54
C LEU A 4 13.21 7.06 1.87
N ILE A 5 13.15 5.74 1.79
CA ILE A 5 12.91 4.88 2.96
C ILE A 5 13.94 3.74 2.94
N SER A 6 14.51 3.45 4.11
CA SER A 6 15.41 2.32 4.30
C SER A 6 14.99 1.47 5.49
N LEU A 7 14.92 0.16 5.30
CA LEU A 7 14.72 -0.83 6.34
C LEU A 7 16.03 -1.60 6.55
N ARG A 8 16.41 -1.84 7.82
CA ARG A 8 17.61 -2.60 8.18
C ARG A 8 17.25 -3.62 9.24
N SER A 9 17.33 -4.89 8.87
CA SER A 9 17.04 -6.07 9.71
C SER A 9 15.70 -5.97 10.44
N VAL A 10 14.67 -5.45 9.76
CA VAL A 10 13.36 -5.20 10.36
C VAL A 10 12.62 -6.51 10.60
N GLY A 11 12.17 -6.70 11.86
CA GLY A 11 11.39 -7.84 12.29
C GLY A 11 10.08 -7.45 12.96
N VAL A 12 9.05 -8.28 12.79
CA VAL A 12 7.70 -8.10 13.37
C VAL A 12 7.19 -9.40 13.93
N GLN A 13 6.74 -9.35 15.19
CA GLN A 13 6.12 -10.48 15.89
C GLN A 13 4.68 -10.14 16.24
N TYR A 14 3.77 -11.06 15.94
CA TYR A 14 2.41 -11.01 16.43
C TYR A 14 2.19 -11.99 17.58
N LYS A 15 1.46 -11.53 18.58
CA LYS A 15 1.01 -12.40 19.67
C LYS A 15 -0.08 -13.33 19.16
N ARG A 16 0.13 -14.65 19.26
CA ARG A 16 -0.95 -15.62 19.00
C ARG A 16 -2.01 -15.52 20.11
N SER A 17 -3.26 -15.40 19.71
CA SER A 17 -4.39 -15.54 20.65
C SER A 17 -4.45 -17.02 21.07
N GLY A 18 -4.19 -17.29 22.34
CA GLY A 18 -4.24 -18.63 22.92
C GLY A 18 -5.03 -18.60 24.22
N ASN A 19 -5.54 -19.76 24.65
CA ASN A 19 -6.25 -19.94 25.91
C ASN A 19 -5.43 -19.38 27.07
N VAL A 20 -6.09 -18.75 28.03
CA VAL A 20 -5.51 -18.04 29.20
C VAL A 20 -4.48 -18.89 29.97
N PHE A 21 -4.52 -20.22 29.84
CA PHE A 21 -3.64 -21.18 30.52
C PHE A 21 -2.43 -21.67 29.70
N ARG A 22 -2.26 -21.24 28.41
CA ARG A 22 -1.08 -21.60 27.60
C ARG A 22 -0.05 -20.46 27.59
N ARG A 23 1.24 -20.81 27.66
CA ARG A 23 2.36 -19.87 27.46
C ARG A 23 2.13 -18.98 26.25
N ARG A 24 2.35 -17.67 26.41
CA ARG A 24 2.29 -16.68 25.31
C ARG A 24 3.14 -17.19 24.14
N SER A 25 2.51 -17.53 23.03
CA SER A 25 3.21 -17.87 21.80
C SER A 25 3.20 -16.67 20.85
N TYR A 26 4.33 -16.45 20.18
CA TYR A 26 4.50 -15.39 19.21
C TYR A 26 4.66 -16.04 17.81
N PHE A 27 4.29 -15.31 16.80
CA PHE A 27 4.49 -15.67 15.41
C PHE A 27 5.31 -14.56 14.73
N ASP A 28 6.47 -14.93 14.17
CA ASP A 28 7.32 -14.03 13.43
C ASP A 28 6.74 -13.82 12.03
N ALA A 29 6.07 -12.67 11.83
CA ALA A 29 5.55 -12.30 10.52
C ALA A 29 6.65 -11.74 9.61
N LEU A 30 7.60 -11.02 10.19
CA LEU A 30 8.85 -10.63 9.54
C LEU A 30 10.00 -10.96 10.51
N LYS A 31 11.08 -11.53 9.98
CA LYS A 31 12.25 -11.94 10.77
C LYS A 31 13.45 -11.01 10.55
N SER A 32 13.70 -10.65 9.29
CA SER A 32 14.77 -9.72 8.92
C SER A 32 14.51 -9.21 7.50
N ILE A 33 14.04 -7.99 7.40
CA ILE A 33 13.84 -7.31 6.12
C ILE A 33 14.86 -6.20 5.97
N ASP A 34 15.63 -6.28 4.90
CA ASP A 34 16.51 -5.24 4.41
C ASP A 34 15.97 -4.75 3.07
N LEU A 35 15.68 -3.44 2.97
CA LEU A 35 15.01 -2.86 1.81
C LEU A 35 15.36 -1.38 1.72
N ASP A 36 15.62 -0.91 0.50
CA ASP A 36 15.66 0.51 0.15
C ASP A 36 14.59 0.81 -0.88
N ILE A 37 13.90 1.94 -0.72
CA ILE A 37 12.91 2.47 -1.67
C ILE A 37 13.47 3.78 -2.21
N PHE A 38 13.67 3.85 -3.52
CA PHE A 38 14.24 5.01 -4.19
C PHE A 38 13.16 5.90 -4.82
N PRO A 39 13.42 7.23 -4.96
CA PRO A 39 12.49 8.13 -5.61
C PRO A 39 12.22 7.71 -7.05
N GLY A 40 10.95 7.73 -7.47
CA GLY A 40 10.52 7.48 -8.84
C GLY A 40 10.55 6.01 -9.27
N GLU A 41 10.92 5.06 -8.38
CA GLU A 41 10.89 3.63 -8.73
C GLU A 41 9.52 3.00 -8.44
N THR A 42 9.18 2.00 -9.22
CA THR A 42 8.14 1.02 -8.88
C THR A 42 8.80 -0.25 -8.36
N LEU A 43 8.70 -0.46 -7.04
CA LEU A 43 9.24 -1.63 -6.37
C LEU A 43 8.17 -2.71 -6.23
N GLY A 44 8.36 -3.86 -6.86
CA GLY A 44 7.52 -5.05 -6.70
C GLY A 44 7.87 -5.84 -5.45
N ILE A 45 6.85 -6.36 -4.75
CA ILE A 45 7.03 -7.30 -3.63
C ILE A 45 6.42 -8.64 -4.02
N LEU A 46 7.26 -9.67 -4.10
CA LEU A 46 6.87 -11.06 -4.35
C LEU A 46 7.03 -11.92 -3.09
N GLY A 47 6.34 -13.04 -3.08
CA GLY A 47 6.43 -14.07 -2.04
C GLY A 47 5.14 -14.85 -1.89
N GLN A 48 5.21 -16.03 -1.31
CA GLN A 48 4.05 -16.89 -1.08
C GLN A 48 3.04 -16.25 -0.09
N ASN A 49 1.84 -16.84 -0.01
CA ASN A 49 0.87 -16.46 1.00
C ASN A 49 1.43 -16.70 2.41
N GLY A 50 1.33 -15.70 3.29
CA GLY A 50 1.93 -15.75 4.62
C GLY A 50 3.42 -15.36 4.70
N ALA A 51 4.09 -15.05 3.60
CA ALA A 51 5.50 -14.63 3.61
C ALA A 51 5.77 -13.29 4.33
N GLY A 52 4.72 -12.50 4.63
CA GLY A 52 4.85 -11.23 5.37
C GLY A 52 4.60 -9.97 4.53
N LYS A 53 4.20 -10.09 3.25
CA LYS A 53 3.99 -8.95 2.33
C LYS A 53 3.08 -7.86 2.91
N SER A 54 1.87 -8.20 3.36
CA SER A 54 0.93 -7.22 3.95
C SER A 54 1.44 -6.66 5.29
N THR A 55 2.26 -7.42 6.04
CA THR A 55 2.93 -6.91 7.25
C THR A 55 3.98 -5.87 6.88
N LEU A 56 4.74 -6.09 5.80
CA LEU A 56 5.70 -5.13 5.30
C LEU A 56 5.02 -3.83 4.86
N LEU A 57 3.90 -3.91 4.14
CA LEU A 57 3.13 -2.72 3.76
C LEU A 57 2.62 -1.94 4.99
N ARG A 58 2.16 -2.64 6.05
CA ARG A 58 1.73 -1.99 7.30
C ARG A 58 2.89 -1.31 8.03
N ILE A 59 4.09 -1.84 7.98
CA ILE A 59 5.31 -1.21 8.49
C ILE A 59 5.63 0.05 7.69
N LEU A 60 5.65 -0.05 6.37
CA LEU A 60 5.95 1.07 5.48
C LEU A 60 4.94 2.21 5.63
N SER A 61 3.66 1.89 5.82
CA SER A 61 2.60 2.88 6.07
C SER A 61 2.58 3.44 7.50
N GLY A 62 3.46 2.95 8.39
CA GLY A 62 3.52 3.40 9.78
C GLY A 62 2.37 2.92 10.68
N VAL A 63 1.48 2.04 10.18
CA VAL A 63 0.35 1.47 10.96
C VAL A 63 0.85 0.60 12.10
N ILE A 64 1.97 -0.11 11.92
CA ILE A 64 2.61 -0.90 12.96
C ILE A 64 4.08 -0.51 13.09
N ARG A 65 4.62 -0.68 14.30
CA ARG A 65 6.04 -0.50 14.57
C ARG A 65 6.76 -1.85 14.57
N PRO A 66 8.02 -1.91 14.10
CA PRO A 66 8.81 -3.13 14.17
C PRO A 66 9.16 -3.50 15.62
N ASN A 67 9.37 -4.80 15.87
CA ASN A 67 9.88 -5.30 17.13
C ASN A 67 11.43 -5.27 17.19
N SER A 68 12.06 -5.31 16.01
CA SER A 68 13.53 -5.25 15.86
C SER A 68 13.91 -4.54 14.57
N GLY A 69 15.18 -4.15 14.46
CA GLY A 69 15.71 -3.43 13.32
C GLY A 69 15.39 -1.94 13.32
N THR A 70 15.69 -1.28 12.22
CA THR A 70 15.57 0.18 12.09
C THR A 70 14.87 0.55 10.77
N ILE A 71 13.96 1.54 10.84
CA ILE A 71 13.35 2.17 9.69
C ILE A 71 13.82 3.61 9.64
N ILE A 72 14.37 4.01 8.51
CA ILE A 72 14.80 5.38 8.23
C ILE A 72 13.90 5.91 7.14
N ASN A 73 12.93 6.75 7.49
CA ASN A 73 12.14 7.55 6.56
C ASN A 73 12.73 8.97 6.53
N ARG A 74 13.09 9.46 5.35
CA ARG A 74 13.72 10.77 5.16
C ARG A 74 12.72 11.89 4.87
N GLY A 75 11.56 11.80 5.51
CA GLY A 75 10.50 12.81 5.38
C GLY A 75 9.49 12.52 4.27
N ALA A 76 9.55 11.33 3.65
CA ALA A 76 8.58 10.96 2.63
C ALA A 76 7.21 10.66 3.26
N SER A 77 6.17 11.22 2.69
CA SER A 77 4.79 10.85 2.98
C SER A 77 4.48 9.49 2.35
N VAL A 78 3.83 8.61 3.10
CA VAL A 78 3.51 7.25 2.65
C VAL A 78 2.02 7.02 2.81
N SER A 79 1.34 6.62 1.76
CA SER A 79 -0.06 6.24 1.84
C SER A 79 -0.28 4.86 1.22
N MET A 80 -1.07 4.05 1.92
CA MET A 80 -1.58 2.81 1.36
C MET A 80 -2.85 3.13 0.57
N LEU A 81 -2.97 2.56 -0.62
CA LEU A 81 -4.20 2.58 -1.40
C LEU A 81 -5.27 1.72 -0.69
N ALA A 82 -5.59 2.12 0.54
CA ALA A 82 -6.55 1.43 1.38
C ALA A 82 -7.92 2.04 1.16
N LEU A 83 -8.76 1.31 0.51
CA LEU A 83 -10.06 1.73 -0.02
C LEU A 83 -11.08 2.19 1.01
N GLN A 84 -10.82 2.06 2.32
CA GLN A 84 -11.83 2.34 3.35
C GLN A 84 -11.26 2.65 4.75
N ALA A 85 -9.96 2.71 4.94
CA ALA A 85 -9.38 2.85 6.28
C ALA A 85 -9.46 4.31 6.78
N GLY A 86 -10.12 4.49 7.91
CA GLY A 86 -10.04 5.74 8.67
C GLY A 86 -11.11 6.77 8.39
N PHE A 87 -12.17 6.46 7.63
CA PHE A 87 -13.30 7.37 7.49
C PHE A 87 -14.13 7.42 8.78
N ASP A 88 -14.44 8.64 9.23
CA ASP A 88 -15.48 8.83 10.23
C ASP A 88 -16.87 8.72 9.54
N PRO A 89 -17.70 7.76 9.92
CA PRO A 89 -19.00 7.54 9.30
C PRO A 89 -19.96 8.72 9.46
N ASN A 90 -19.75 9.60 10.43
CA ASN A 90 -20.62 10.75 10.71
C ASN A 90 -20.22 12.00 9.93
N LEU A 91 -19.00 12.05 9.40
CA LEU A 91 -18.54 13.12 8.56
C LEU A 91 -18.95 12.92 7.10
N SER A 92 -19.10 14.02 6.36
CA SER A 92 -19.34 13.99 4.91
C SER A 92 -18.16 13.39 4.15
N GLY A 93 -18.37 13.02 2.88
CA GLY A 93 -17.26 12.62 2.00
C GLY A 93 -16.21 13.73 1.86
N ARG A 94 -16.67 14.98 1.77
CA ARG A 94 -15.83 16.18 1.74
C ARG A 94 -14.95 16.29 2.99
N ASP A 95 -15.54 16.19 4.17
CA ASP A 95 -14.81 16.33 5.43
C ASP A 95 -13.87 15.16 5.67
N ASN A 96 -14.27 13.94 5.27
CA ASN A 96 -13.38 12.76 5.27
C ASN A 96 -12.20 12.93 4.29
N ALA A 97 -12.40 13.58 3.15
CA ALA A 97 -11.28 13.89 2.24
C ALA A 97 -10.27 14.83 2.90
N ILE A 98 -10.74 15.89 3.57
CA ILE A 98 -9.88 16.82 4.33
C ILE A 98 -9.14 16.09 5.45
N LEU A 99 -9.86 15.30 6.26
CA LEU A 99 -9.29 14.53 7.37
C LEU A 99 -8.21 13.56 6.87
N SER A 100 -8.51 12.81 5.81
CA SER A 100 -7.57 11.85 5.23
C SER A 100 -6.31 12.53 4.70
N GLY A 101 -6.43 13.66 4.01
CA GLY A 101 -5.28 14.41 3.52
C GLY A 101 -4.39 14.94 4.66
N ILE A 102 -4.98 15.43 5.75
CA ILE A 102 -4.25 15.88 6.94
C ILE A 102 -3.52 14.71 7.61
N LEU A 103 -4.19 13.55 7.74
CA LEU A 103 -3.59 12.34 8.31
C LEU A 103 -2.42 11.81 7.46
N GLN A 104 -2.42 12.08 6.15
CA GLN A 104 -1.33 11.77 5.23
C GLN A 104 -0.20 12.81 5.26
N GLY A 105 -0.30 13.84 6.12
CA GLY A 105 0.74 14.86 6.31
C GLY A 105 0.59 16.10 5.43
N HIS A 106 -0.50 16.25 4.70
CA HIS A 106 -0.75 17.45 3.87
C HIS A 106 -1.36 18.59 4.68
N PHE A 107 -1.06 19.82 4.29
CA PHE A 107 -1.73 20.98 4.90
C PHE A 107 -3.19 21.05 4.47
N ARG A 108 -4.06 21.39 5.42
CA ARG A 108 -5.51 21.52 5.17
C ARG A 108 -5.84 22.33 3.92
N LYS A 109 -5.19 23.50 3.75
CA LYS A 109 -5.42 24.39 2.60
C LYS A 109 -5.11 23.73 1.26
N ASP A 110 -4.11 22.86 1.21
CA ASP A 110 -3.72 22.19 -0.03
C ASP A 110 -4.73 21.10 -0.39
N VAL A 111 -5.27 20.40 0.62
CA VAL A 111 -6.35 19.43 0.43
C VAL A 111 -7.63 20.15 -0.02
N GLU A 112 -8.00 21.27 0.63
CA GLU A 112 -9.20 22.05 0.29
C GLU A 112 -9.20 22.54 -1.16
N ARG A 113 -8.04 22.90 -1.71
CA ARG A 113 -7.90 23.30 -3.13
C ARG A 113 -8.17 22.17 -4.12
N ARG A 114 -8.12 20.93 -3.67
CA ARG A 114 -8.27 19.73 -4.52
C ARG A 114 -9.59 18.99 -4.31
N LEU A 115 -10.50 19.56 -3.50
CA LEU A 115 -11.78 18.90 -3.18
C LEU A 115 -12.67 18.74 -4.41
N ASP A 116 -12.70 19.71 -5.30
CA ASP A 116 -13.48 19.63 -6.54
C ASP A 116 -12.96 18.52 -7.45
N GLU A 117 -11.64 18.37 -7.56
CA GLU A 117 -11.01 17.26 -8.30
C GLU A 117 -11.35 15.90 -7.68
N ILE A 118 -11.35 15.82 -6.33
CA ILE A 118 -11.69 14.59 -5.60
C ILE A 118 -13.16 14.24 -5.82
N GLN A 119 -14.07 15.22 -5.75
CA GLN A 119 -15.50 15.03 -5.99
C GLN A 119 -15.75 14.54 -7.41
N GLU A 120 -15.20 15.22 -8.41
CA GLU A 120 -15.33 14.86 -9.82
C GLU A 120 -14.78 13.44 -10.08
N TYR A 121 -13.56 13.18 -9.59
CA TYR A 121 -12.93 11.88 -9.82
C TYR A 121 -13.70 10.73 -9.18
N SER A 122 -14.25 10.94 -7.97
CA SER A 122 -15.00 9.92 -7.23
C SER A 122 -16.35 9.56 -7.84
N GLU A 123 -16.90 10.44 -8.68
CA GLU A 123 -18.22 10.29 -9.31
C GLU A 123 -19.35 10.11 -8.27
N LEU A 124 -19.20 10.73 -7.10
CA LEU A 124 -20.18 10.65 -6.01
C LEU A 124 -21.30 11.67 -6.14
N GLY A 125 -21.13 12.71 -6.98
CA GLY A 125 -22.11 13.78 -7.13
C GLY A 125 -22.47 14.43 -5.78
N ASP A 126 -23.76 14.60 -5.52
CA ASP A 126 -24.26 15.23 -4.29
C ASP A 126 -23.95 14.41 -3.03
N PHE A 127 -23.78 13.09 -3.15
CA PHE A 127 -23.37 12.25 -2.03
C PHE A 127 -22.04 12.67 -1.41
N PHE A 128 -21.18 13.37 -2.15
CA PHE A 128 -19.91 13.89 -1.60
C PHE A 128 -20.12 14.78 -0.37
N LEU A 129 -21.28 15.44 -0.25
CA LEU A 129 -21.63 16.28 0.89
C LEU A 129 -22.41 15.51 1.97
N GLU A 130 -22.84 14.27 1.72
CA GLU A 130 -23.58 13.46 2.66
C GLU A 130 -22.65 12.66 3.60
N PRO A 131 -23.13 12.28 4.81
CA PRO A 131 -22.35 11.47 5.74
C PRO A 131 -21.96 10.10 5.15
N VAL A 132 -20.70 9.68 5.33
CA VAL A 132 -20.15 8.43 4.77
C VAL A 132 -20.88 7.17 5.27
N ARG A 133 -21.59 7.23 6.41
CA ARG A 133 -22.48 6.13 6.87
C ARG A 133 -23.57 5.77 5.86
N THR A 134 -24.00 6.70 5.01
CA THR A 134 -25.01 6.48 3.97
C THR A 134 -24.43 5.83 2.71
N TYR A 135 -23.09 5.73 2.60
CA TYR A 135 -22.42 5.23 1.42
C TYR A 135 -22.45 3.70 1.33
N SER A 136 -22.62 3.21 0.12
CA SER A 136 -22.32 1.80 -0.19
C SER A 136 -20.82 1.51 -0.03
N THR A 137 -20.45 0.24 0.03
CA THR A 137 -19.04 -0.18 0.04
C THR A 137 -18.29 0.34 -1.19
N GLY A 138 -18.94 0.31 -2.38
CA GLY A 138 -18.37 0.84 -3.61
C GLY A 138 -18.13 2.35 -3.56
N MET A 139 -19.08 3.13 -3.01
CA MET A 139 -18.93 4.58 -2.86
C MET A 139 -17.79 4.95 -1.91
N ARG A 140 -17.65 4.23 -0.79
CA ARG A 140 -16.51 4.41 0.13
C ARG A 140 -15.18 4.10 -0.55
N ALA A 141 -15.13 3.03 -1.32
CA ALA A 141 -13.94 2.64 -2.07
C ALA A 141 -13.57 3.69 -3.13
N ARG A 142 -14.55 4.23 -3.89
CA ARG A 142 -14.33 5.32 -4.84
C ARG A 142 -13.78 6.57 -4.17
N LEU A 143 -14.36 6.98 -3.02
CA LEU A 143 -13.88 8.13 -2.27
C LEU A 143 -12.43 7.94 -1.83
N GLY A 144 -12.11 6.81 -1.20
CA GLY A 144 -10.74 6.51 -0.70
C GLY A 144 -9.71 6.49 -1.82
N PHE A 145 -10.04 5.84 -2.94
CA PHE A 145 -9.19 5.83 -4.12
C PHE A 145 -8.96 7.24 -4.69
N SER A 146 -10.03 8.03 -4.81
CA SER A 146 -9.95 9.40 -5.33
C SER A 146 -9.07 10.29 -4.47
N ILE A 147 -9.23 10.24 -3.14
CA ILE A 147 -8.40 10.99 -2.20
C ILE A 147 -6.92 10.63 -2.39
N THR A 148 -6.58 9.33 -2.29
CA THR A 148 -5.19 8.88 -2.39
C THR A 148 -4.58 9.20 -3.76
N THR A 149 -5.38 9.11 -4.82
CA THR A 149 -4.94 9.41 -6.19
C THR A 149 -4.68 10.90 -6.38
N ILE A 150 -5.57 11.75 -5.91
CA ILE A 150 -5.50 13.20 -6.12
C ILE A 150 -4.48 13.84 -5.18
N ILE A 151 -4.49 13.50 -3.89
CA ILE A 151 -3.55 14.04 -2.88
C ILE A 151 -2.11 13.56 -3.15
N SER A 152 -1.92 12.35 -3.66
CA SER A 152 -0.65 11.81 -4.16
C SER A 152 0.51 11.87 -3.15
N PRO A 153 0.73 10.85 -2.34
CA PRO A 153 1.86 10.78 -1.41
C PRO A 153 3.19 10.62 -2.15
N ASP A 154 4.33 10.85 -1.47
CA ASP A 154 5.66 10.60 -2.05
C ASP A 154 5.86 9.11 -2.38
N VAL A 155 5.34 8.21 -1.52
CA VAL A 155 5.37 6.75 -1.73
C VAL A 155 3.96 6.19 -1.66
N LEU A 156 3.49 5.61 -2.75
CA LEU A 156 2.19 4.96 -2.85
C LEU A 156 2.34 3.45 -2.66
N LEU A 157 1.67 2.90 -1.65
CA LEU A 157 1.62 1.45 -1.39
C LEU A 157 0.36 0.86 -2.01
N VAL A 158 0.52 -0.16 -2.83
CA VAL A 158 -0.57 -0.85 -3.53
C VAL A 158 -0.58 -2.32 -3.13
N ASP A 159 -1.64 -2.76 -2.43
CA ASP A 159 -1.84 -4.16 -2.04
C ASP A 159 -2.86 -4.80 -3.00
N GLU A 160 -2.39 -5.67 -3.78
CA GLU A 160 -2.94 -6.67 -4.65
C GLU A 160 -4.15 -6.33 -5.53
N VAL A 161 -5.09 -5.52 -5.20
CA VAL A 161 -6.27 -5.38 -6.07
C VAL A 161 -6.89 -4.00 -6.03
N LEU A 162 -6.91 -3.39 -7.19
CA LEU A 162 -7.83 -2.30 -7.53
C LEU A 162 -9.28 -2.84 -7.67
N SER A 163 -9.76 -3.61 -6.68
CA SER A 163 -11.18 -4.00 -6.61
C SER A 163 -12.03 -2.83 -6.13
N VAL A 164 -11.97 -1.71 -6.86
CA VAL A 164 -12.59 -0.44 -6.47
C VAL A 164 -13.87 -0.24 -7.25
N GLY A 165 -14.98 -0.11 -6.54
CA GLY A 165 -16.24 0.27 -7.14
C GLY A 165 -16.81 -0.80 -8.10
N ASP A 166 -17.57 -0.32 -9.07
CA ASP A 166 -18.10 -1.13 -10.19
C ASP A 166 -17.05 -1.32 -11.31
N LYS A 167 -17.44 -2.04 -12.36
CA LYS A 167 -16.55 -2.33 -13.49
C LYS A 167 -15.99 -1.05 -14.14
N HIS A 168 -16.83 -0.03 -14.35
CA HIS A 168 -16.44 1.22 -15.00
C HIS A 168 -15.36 1.97 -14.17
N PHE A 169 -15.61 2.13 -12.88
CA PHE A 169 -14.65 2.80 -12.00
C PHE A 169 -13.34 2.01 -11.85
N ARG A 170 -13.40 0.68 -11.87
CA ARG A 170 -12.21 -0.18 -11.84
C ARG A 170 -11.30 0.06 -13.05
N GLU A 171 -11.87 0.10 -14.26
CA GLU A 171 -11.12 0.40 -15.49
C GLU A 171 -10.49 1.80 -15.46
N LYS A 172 -11.19 2.79 -14.88
CA LYS A 172 -10.66 4.14 -14.65
C LYS A 172 -9.50 4.12 -13.66
N ALA A 173 -9.66 3.42 -12.54
CA ALA A 173 -8.65 3.28 -11.50
C ALA A 173 -7.37 2.59 -12.03
N GLU A 174 -7.51 1.52 -12.79
CA GLU A 174 -6.38 0.81 -13.42
C GLU A 174 -5.61 1.73 -14.37
N ARG A 175 -6.30 2.45 -15.25
CA ARG A 175 -5.66 3.43 -16.16
C ARG A 175 -4.92 4.51 -15.39
N THR A 176 -5.52 5.03 -14.33
CA THR A 176 -4.90 6.06 -13.49
C THR A 176 -3.66 5.53 -12.78
N MET A 177 -3.69 4.29 -12.27
CA MET A 177 -2.51 3.67 -11.64
C MET A 177 -1.37 3.47 -12.63
N VAL A 178 -1.66 2.97 -13.85
CA VAL A 178 -0.64 2.84 -14.89
C VAL A 178 -0.03 4.20 -15.24
N ALA A 179 -0.86 5.24 -15.39
CA ALA A 179 -0.37 6.59 -15.66
C ALA A 179 0.51 7.13 -14.52
N LYS A 180 0.16 6.87 -13.24
CA LYS A 180 0.99 7.26 -12.08
C LYS A 180 2.33 6.55 -12.07
N ILE A 181 2.36 5.25 -12.29
CA ILE A 181 3.60 4.47 -12.42
C ILE A 181 4.49 5.05 -13.52
N GLN A 182 3.91 5.38 -14.67
CA GLN A 182 4.65 5.98 -15.78
C GLN A 182 5.10 7.43 -15.55
N SER A 183 4.49 8.14 -14.60
CA SER A 183 4.83 9.55 -14.27
C SER A 183 5.92 9.69 -13.21
N GLN A 184 6.72 8.66 -12.94
CA GLN A 184 7.77 8.63 -11.91
C GLN A 184 7.23 8.77 -10.45
N GLN A 185 5.99 8.42 -10.21
CA GLN A 185 5.49 8.22 -8.85
C GLN A 185 6.24 7.06 -8.19
N THR A 186 6.75 7.25 -6.98
CA THR A 186 7.31 6.11 -6.23
C THR A 186 6.18 5.19 -5.79
N VAL A 187 6.23 3.93 -6.22
CA VAL A 187 5.20 2.93 -5.94
C VAL A 187 5.81 1.67 -5.33
N VAL A 188 5.17 1.13 -4.30
CA VAL A 188 5.46 -0.22 -3.80
C VAL A 188 4.25 -1.08 -4.12
N LEU A 189 4.42 -2.04 -5.01
CA LEU A 189 3.36 -2.89 -5.57
C LEU A 189 3.47 -4.32 -5.06
N VAL A 190 2.44 -4.80 -4.36
CA VAL A 190 2.23 -6.23 -4.12
C VAL A 190 1.28 -6.76 -5.16
N SER A 191 1.67 -7.75 -5.93
CA SER A 191 0.80 -8.41 -6.90
C SER A 191 1.12 -9.90 -7.01
N HIS A 192 0.09 -10.72 -7.22
CA HIS A 192 0.24 -12.14 -7.58
C HIS A 192 0.37 -12.35 -9.10
N SER A 193 0.18 -11.30 -9.90
CA SER A 193 0.33 -11.37 -11.35
C SER A 193 1.78 -11.14 -11.76
N HIS A 194 2.47 -12.21 -12.16
CA HIS A 194 3.83 -12.15 -12.71
C HIS A 194 3.90 -11.16 -13.89
N GLN A 195 2.88 -11.13 -14.73
CA GLN A 195 2.82 -10.20 -15.87
C GLN A 195 2.78 -8.73 -15.44
N GLN A 196 2.03 -8.42 -14.36
CA GLN A 196 2.00 -7.05 -13.84
C GLN A 196 3.35 -6.66 -13.25
N ILE A 197 3.97 -7.55 -12.47
CA ILE A 197 5.29 -7.33 -11.89
C ILE A 197 6.33 -7.09 -12.99
N ALA A 198 6.41 -7.98 -13.99
CA ALA A 198 7.36 -7.84 -15.09
C ALA A 198 7.17 -6.55 -15.91
N ARG A 199 5.92 -6.10 -16.08
CA ARG A 199 5.60 -4.94 -16.92
C ARG A 199 5.73 -3.61 -16.19
N LEU A 200 5.45 -3.57 -14.89
CA LEU A 200 5.25 -2.32 -14.14
C LEU A 200 6.37 -2.02 -13.15
N CYS A 201 7.16 -3.01 -12.73
CA CYS A 201 8.17 -2.81 -11.70
C CYS A 201 9.55 -2.57 -12.32
N ASP A 202 10.29 -1.64 -11.75
CA ASP A 202 11.70 -1.38 -12.08
C ASP A 202 12.62 -2.36 -11.33
N ARG A 203 12.19 -2.76 -10.14
CA ARG A 203 12.92 -3.65 -9.25
C ARG A 203 11.95 -4.47 -8.41
N VAL A 204 12.36 -5.66 -8.02
CA VAL A 204 11.53 -6.59 -7.24
C VAL A 204 12.29 -7.08 -6.03
N ILE A 205 11.61 -7.19 -4.89
CA ILE A 205 12.08 -7.94 -3.72
C ILE A 205 11.24 -9.21 -3.55
N LEU A 206 11.92 -10.34 -3.38
CA LEU A 206 11.31 -11.62 -3.01
C LEU A 206 11.39 -11.79 -1.49
N ILE A 207 10.25 -12.00 -0.84
CA ILE A 207 10.15 -12.28 0.58
C ILE A 207 9.84 -13.75 0.77
N GLU A 208 10.67 -14.42 1.55
CA GLU A 208 10.52 -15.82 1.93
C GLU A 208 10.67 -15.97 3.43
N ASP A 209 9.74 -16.67 4.06
CA ASP A 209 9.73 -16.94 5.52
C ASP A 209 10.06 -15.68 6.38
N GLY A 210 9.49 -14.53 6.00
CA GLY A 210 9.69 -13.26 6.69
C GLY A 210 11.07 -12.62 6.50
N ARG A 211 11.84 -13.00 5.49
CA ARG A 211 13.17 -12.47 5.17
C ARG A 211 13.24 -11.93 3.75
N SER A 212 14.09 -10.94 3.52
CA SER A 212 14.49 -10.53 2.19
C SER A 212 15.36 -11.64 1.59
N TYR A 213 14.83 -12.38 0.61
CA TYR A 213 15.56 -13.48 -0.02
C TYR A 213 16.39 -13.03 -1.21
N ALA A 214 15.77 -12.28 -2.11
CA ALA A 214 16.44 -11.73 -3.30
C ALA A 214 15.88 -10.36 -3.63
N THR A 215 16.70 -9.51 -4.23
CA THR A 215 16.29 -8.20 -4.75
C THR A 215 17.02 -7.95 -6.06
N GLY A 216 16.30 -7.52 -7.09
CA GLY A 216 16.90 -7.29 -8.41
C GLY A 216 15.89 -6.95 -9.48
N GLU A 217 16.33 -7.09 -10.73
CA GLU A 217 15.51 -6.94 -11.94
C GLU A 217 14.31 -7.91 -11.92
N PRO A 218 13.12 -7.48 -12.40
CA PRO A 218 11.89 -8.28 -12.33
C PRO A 218 12.04 -9.69 -12.88
N ASP A 219 12.56 -9.86 -14.08
CA ASP A 219 12.66 -11.17 -14.75
C ASP A 219 13.58 -12.13 -13.99
N ALA A 220 14.69 -11.63 -13.43
CA ALA A 220 15.62 -12.44 -12.65
C ALA A 220 14.99 -12.94 -11.34
N VAL A 221 14.25 -12.07 -10.63
CA VAL A 221 13.61 -12.41 -9.37
C VAL A 221 12.38 -13.30 -9.59
N LEU A 222 11.61 -13.08 -10.67
CA LEU A 222 10.49 -13.94 -11.05
C LEU A 222 10.96 -15.38 -11.33
N LYS A 223 12.06 -15.52 -12.07
CA LYS A 223 12.64 -16.85 -12.36
C LYS A 223 13.03 -17.58 -11.07
N LEU A 224 13.70 -16.89 -10.14
CA LEU A 224 14.04 -17.46 -8.83
C LEU A 224 12.79 -17.90 -8.05
N TYR A 225 11.74 -17.10 -8.11
CA TYR A 225 10.48 -17.41 -7.43
C TYR A 225 9.80 -18.66 -8.04
N GLU A 226 9.80 -18.81 -9.36
CA GLU A 226 9.27 -19.98 -10.06
C GLU A 226 10.07 -21.25 -9.74
N GLU A 227 11.40 -21.16 -9.70
CA GLU A 227 12.29 -22.27 -9.32
C GLU A 227 12.01 -22.75 -7.88
N GLN A 228 11.76 -21.82 -6.96
CA GLN A 228 11.39 -22.17 -5.57
C GLN A 228 10.02 -22.84 -5.47
N LEU A 229 9.03 -22.37 -6.22
CA LEU A 229 7.71 -22.99 -6.26
C LEU A 229 7.78 -24.43 -6.77
N ALA A 230 8.62 -24.68 -7.78
CA ALA A 230 8.85 -26.02 -8.34
C ALA A 230 9.59 -26.95 -7.37
N ALA A 231 10.51 -26.41 -6.57
CA ALA A 231 11.29 -27.20 -5.60
C ALA A 231 10.51 -27.53 -4.31
N GLY A 232 9.46 -26.77 -4.00
CA GLY A 232 8.61 -26.96 -2.80
C GLY A 232 7.35 -27.78 -3.03
N SER A 233 7.11 -28.24 -4.27
CA SER A 233 5.99 -29.13 -4.66
C SER A 233 6.43 -30.59 -4.68
#